data_3d93fdd0f1a4d6f762a23e98f946cc7c
#
_entry.id   3d93fdd0f1a4d6f762a23e98f946cc7c
#
_cell.length_a   1.000
_cell.length_b   1.000
_cell.length_c   1.000
_cell.angle_alpha   90.00
_cell.angle_beta   90.00
_cell.angle_gamma   90.00
#
_symmetry.space_group_name_H-M   'P 1'
#
loop_
_entity.id
_entity.type
_entity.pdbx_description
1 polymer ?
#
loop_
_entity_poly.entity_id
_entity_poly.type
_entity_poly.pdbx_seq_one_letter_code
_entity_poly.pdbx_strand_id
1 'polypeptide(L)'
;MQMETSPVPRAVVEAFYRALASRDMDTVATYLDDEVVWTISGPVDILPFCGERVGKDGVMKLLMQDSPAFLSDRRFVPSMTLVDGDGAAVLGRLTASKRHDGRAISYRIAHFIKFRGKKVVEFMSIMDSFDAVEQMLGYNLDAHDGFRDEGDIVTV
;
A
#
# COMPACT_ATOMS: atom_id res chain seq x y z
N MET A 1 -14.95 -12.45 -27.13
CA MET A 1 -13.66 -11.88 -27.55
C MET A 1 -12.91 -11.49 -26.28
N GLN A 2 -11.97 -12.35 -25.88
CA GLN A 2 -11.09 -12.01 -24.77
C GLN A 2 -10.16 -10.90 -25.27
N MET A 3 -10.23 -9.71 -24.67
CA MET A 3 -9.21 -8.71 -24.90
C MET A 3 -7.91 -9.26 -24.30
N GLU A 4 -6.97 -9.68 -25.15
CA GLU A 4 -5.63 -9.98 -24.73
C GLU A 4 -5.04 -8.71 -24.11
N THR A 5 -4.96 -8.68 -22.80
CA THR A 5 -4.22 -7.64 -22.10
C THR A 5 -2.74 -7.82 -22.42
N SER A 6 -2.16 -6.85 -23.09
CA SER A 6 -0.73 -6.88 -23.39
C SER A 6 0.06 -6.93 -22.10
N PRO A 7 1.14 -7.75 -22.02
CA PRO A 7 2.00 -7.79 -20.85
C PRO A 7 2.57 -6.41 -20.52
N VAL A 8 2.61 -6.07 -19.22
CA VAL A 8 3.27 -4.83 -18.79
C VAL A 8 4.80 -5.04 -18.80
N PRO A 9 5.57 -4.15 -19.44
CA PRO A 9 7.01 -4.23 -19.35
C PRO A 9 7.51 -3.96 -17.92
N ARG A 10 8.52 -4.70 -17.47
CA ARG A 10 9.18 -4.44 -16.17
C ARG A 10 9.64 -2.99 -16.03
N ALA A 11 10.14 -2.39 -17.11
CA ALA A 11 10.58 -1.01 -17.13
C ALA A 11 9.47 -0.01 -16.77
N VAL A 12 8.22 -0.30 -17.12
CA VAL A 12 7.06 0.53 -16.74
C VAL A 12 6.81 0.44 -15.24
N VAL A 13 6.84 -0.77 -14.67
CA VAL A 13 6.69 -0.98 -13.22
C VAL A 13 7.78 -0.24 -12.45
N GLU A 14 9.03 -0.37 -12.87
CA GLU A 14 10.18 0.30 -12.24
C GLU A 14 10.09 1.83 -12.38
N ALA A 15 9.65 2.35 -13.52
CA ALA A 15 9.47 3.79 -13.73
C ALA A 15 8.36 4.36 -12.84
N PHE A 16 7.27 3.64 -12.67
CA PHE A 16 6.19 3.99 -11.73
C PHE A 16 6.71 4.11 -10.29
N TYR A 17 7.49 3.12 -9.83
CA TYR A 17 8.08 3.16 -8.49
C TYR A 17 9.12 4.28 -8.33
N ARG A 18 9.89 4.58 -9.36
CA ARG A 18 10.81 5.74 -9.32
C ARG A 18 10.06 7.05 -9.16
N ALA A 19 8.94 7.23 -9.86
CA ALA A 19 8.11 8.43 -9.74
C ALA A 19 7.53 8.55 -8.33
N LEU A 20 7.04 7.45 -7.75
CA LEU A 20 6.57 7.42 -6.36
C LEU A 20 7.68 7.76 -5.37
N ALA A 21 8.86 7.18 -5.54
CA ALA A 21 10.02 7.38 -4.65
C ALA A 21 10.55 8.82 -4.70
N SER A 22 10.60 9.42 -5.89
CA SER A 22 11.03 10.82 -6.08
C SER A 22 9.95 11.85 -5.74
N ARG A 23 8.72 11.37 -5.42
CA ARG A 23 7.55 12.22 -5.16
C ARG A 23 7.19 13.14 -6.34
N ASP A 24 7.52 12.72 -7.54
CA ASP A 24 7.10 13.38 -8.76
C ASP A 24 5.62 13.03 -9.05
N MET A 25 4.73 13.74 -8.37
CA MET A 25 3.30 13.45 -8.41
C MET A 25 2.69 13.73 -9.79
N ASP A 26 3.24 14.65 -10.55
CA ASP A 26 2.79 14.89 -11.93
C ASP A 26 3.07 13.66 -12.80
N THR A 27 4.26 13.07 -12.68
CA THR A 27 4.60 11.84 -13.37
C THR A 27 3.79 10.66 -12.84
N VAL A 28 3.59 10.52 -11.53
CA VAL A 28 2.71 9.48 -10.94
C VAL A 28 1.32 9.55 -11.56
N ALA A 29 0.74 10.73 -11.67
CA ALA A 29 -0.59 10.91 -12.26
C ALA A 29 -0.67 10.37 -13.70
N THR A 30 0.40 10.46 -14.48
CA THR A 30 0.44 9.93 -15.85
C THR A 30 0.37 8.39 -15.90
N TYR A 31 0.76 7.71 -14.84
CA TYR A 31 0.68 6.25 -14.72
C TYR A 31 -0.67 5.74 -14.19
N LEU A 32 -1.54 6.61 -13.71
CA LEU A 32 -2.83 6.21 -13.17
C LEU A 32 -3.92 6.25 -14.24
N ASP A 33 -4.73 5.22 -14.31
CA ASP A 33 -5.98 5.24 -15.06
C ASP A 33 -6.97 6.18 -14.38
N ASP A 34 -7.86 6.82 -15.14
CA ASP A 34 -8.85 7.76 -14.60
C ASP A 34 -9.81 7.08 -13.61
N GLU A 35 -10.06 5.78 -13.79
CA GLU A 35 -10.92 4.96 -12.94
C GLU A 35 -10.14 4.01 -12.03
N VAL A 36 -8.86 4.30 -11.75
CA VAL A 36 -8.01 3.46 -10.91
C VAL A 36 -8.66 3.17 -9.55
N VAL A 37 -8.55 1.92 -9.11
CA VAL A 37 -8.94 1.49 -7.76
C VAL A 37 -7.68 1.27 -6.94
N TRP A 38 -7.57 1.98 -5.83
CA TRP A 38 -6.42 1.94 -4.94
C TRP A 38 -6.85 1.57 -3.54
N THR A 39 -6.39 0.42 -3.06
CA THR A 39 -6.75 -0.09 -1.74
C THR A 39 -5.50 -0.25 -0.88
N ILE A 40 -5.56 0.27 0.34
CA ILE A 40 -4.58 0.00 1.39
C ILE A 40 -5.31 -0.76 2.49
N SER A 41 -4.97 -2.04 2.66
CA SER A 41 -5.57 -2.89 3.68
C SER A 41 -5.05 -2.50 5.06
N GLY A 42 -5.97 -2.24 5.98
CA GLY A 42 -5.66 -1.90 7.36
C GLY A 42 -6.86 -1.28 8.07
N PRO A 43 -6.77 -1.13 9.40
CA PRO A 43 -7.86 -0.59 10.20
C PRO A 43 -7.96 0.93 10.00
N VAL A 44 -8.98 1.37 9.27
CA VAL A 44 -9.19 2.79 8.90
C VAL A 44 -9.40 3.71 10.11
N ASP A 45 -9.91 3.19 11.20
CA ASP A 45 -10.11 3.96 12.44
C ASP A 45 -8.80 4.33 13.15
N ILE A 46 -7.74 3.55 12.90
CA ILE A 46 -6.40 3.77 13.48
C ILE A 46 -5.44 4.33 12.43
N LEU A 47 -5.56 3.85 11.21
CA LEU A 47 -4.74 4.23 10.05
C LEU A 47 -5.65 4.87 8.99
N PRO A 48 -5.97 6.17 9.09
CA PRO A 48 -6.98 6.81 8.23
C PRO A 48 -6.59 6.86 6.74
N PHE A 49 -5.32 6.64 6.41
CA PHE A 49 -4.87 6.51 5.02
C PHE A 49 -5.16 5.14 4.42
N CYS A 50 -5.63 4.17 5.22
CA CYS A 50 -6.12 2.87 4.73
C CYS A 50 -7.50 3.01 4.08
N GLY A 51 -7.98 1.90 3.49
CA GLY A 51 -9.24 1.82 2.79
C GLY A 51 -9.09 1.98 1.28
N GLU A 52 -10.22 2.09 0.61
CA GLU A 52 -10.30 2.16 -0.85
C GLU A 52 -10.47 3.59 -1.33
N ARG A 53 -9.78 3.92 -2.42
CA ARG A 53 -9.96 5.15 -3.21
C ARG A 53 -10.25 4.76 -4.64
N VAL A 54 -11.28 5.35 -5.22
CA VAL A 54 -11.67 5.13 -6.61
C VAL A 54 -11.45 6.41 -7.39
N GLY A 55 -10.79 6.28 -8.55
CA GLY A 55 -10.49 7.38 -9.44
C GLY A 55 -9.17 8.07 -9.15
N LYS A 56 -8.60 8.65 -10.19
CA LYS A 56 -7.30 9.32 -10.13
C LYS A 56 -7.27 10.43 -9.07
N ASP A 57 -8.29 11.28 -9.01
CA ASP A 57 -8.31 12.41 -8.08
C ASP A 57 -8.30 11.96 -6.62
N GLY A 58 -9.04 10.89 -6.28
CA GLY A 58 -9.04 10.29 -4.95
C GLY A 58 -7.68 9.71 -4.57
N VAL A 59 -7.01 9.05 -5.51
CA VAL A 59 -5.66 8.49 -5.29
C VAL A 59 -4.63 9.61 -5.13
N MET A 60 -4.68 10.64 -5.96
CA MET A 60 -3.78 11.78 -5.85
C MET A 60 -3.97 12.52 -4.52
N LYS A 61 -5.21 12.68 -4.05
CA LYS A 61 -5.49 13.24 -2.72
C LYS A 61 -4.88 12.36 -1.61
N LEU A 62 -5.02 11.04 -1.70
CA LEU A 62 -4.40 10.10 -0.76
C LEU A 62 -2.89 10.30 -0.68
N LEU A 63 -2.23 10.34 -1.84
CA LEU A 63 -0.76 10.42 -1.93
C LEU A 63 -0.19 11.78 -1.52
N MET A 64 -0.90 12.87 -1.82
CA MET A 64 -0.44 14.24 -1.60
C MET A 64 -0.92 14.86 -0.29
N GLN A 65 -2.04 14.41 0.27
CA GLN A 65 -2.68 15.00 1.44
C GLN A 65 -2.92 14.01 2.58
N ASP A 66 -3.71 12.96 2.34
CA ASP A 66 -4.20 12.09 3.42
C ASP A 66 -3.05 11.33 4.09
N SER A 67 -2.21 10.65 3.32
CA SER A 67 -1.08 9.89 3.87
C SER A 67 0.03 10.80 4.44
N PRO A 68 0.42 11.90 3.78
CA PRO A 68 1.37 12.86 4.37
C PRO A 68 0.89 13.55 5.64
N ALA A 69 -0.41 13.61 5.90
CA ALA A 69 -0.94 14.17 7.15
C ALA A 69 -0.53 13.35 8.39
N PHE A 70 -0.29 12.06 8.22
CA PHE A 70 0.08 11.14 9.31
C PHE A 70 1.55 10.74 9.29
N LEU A 71 2.15 10.61 8.11
CA LEU A 71 3.48 10.08 7.89
C LEU A 71 4.33 11.05 7.09
N SER A 72 5.51 11.38 7.60
CA SER A 72 6.56 12.11 6.89
C SER A 72 7.70 11.16 6.51
N ASP A 73 8.59 11.63 5.64
CA ASP A 73 9.82 10.91 5.23
C ASP A 73 9.58 9.46 4.80
N ARG A 74 8.44 9.22 4.17
CA ARG A 74 8.06 7.90 3.71
C ARG A 74 9.03 7.42 2.64
N ARG A 75 9.54 6.22 2.85
CA ARG A 75 10.42 5.53 1.92
C ARG A 75 9.99 4.07 1.80
N PHE A 76 9.78 3.61 0.59
CA PHE A 76 9.55 2.21 0.29
C PHE A 76 10.79 1.62 -0.34
N VAL A 77 11.30 0.53 0.24
CA VAL A 77 12.47 -0.19 -0.26
C VAL A 77 12.01 -1.57 -0.71
N PRO A 78 11.93 -1.82 -2.02
CA PRO A 78 11.55 -3.12 -2.54
C PRO A 78 12.66 -4.14 -2.30
N SER A 79 12.27 -5.35 -1.90
CA SER A 79 13.16 -6.52 -1.75
C SER A 79 12.91 -7.58 -2.82
N MET A 80 11.71 -7.58 -3.41
CA MET A 80 11.34 -8.50 -4.48
C MET A 80 10.33 -7.83 -5.41
N THR A 81 10.55 -7.95 -6.70
CA THR A 81 9.61 -7.50 -7.73
C THR A 81 9.40 -8.63 -8.73
N LEU A 82 8.14 -9.04 -8.86
CA LEU A 82 7.69 -10.02 -9.84
C LEU A 82 6.78 -9.33 -10.84
N VAL A 83 6.96 -9.62 -12.11
CA VAL A 83 6.11 -9.12 -13.20
C VAL A 83 5.65 -10.30 -14.00
N ASP A 84 4.33 -10.44 -14.13
CA ASP A 84 3.72 -11.52 -14.90
C ASP A 84 2.45 -11.00 -15.60
N GLY A 85 2.36 -11.22 -16.90
CA GLY A 85 1.23 -10.72 -17.69
C GLY A 85 1.03 -9.21 -17.52
N ASP A 86 -0.17 -8.81 -17.18
CA ASP A 86 -0.57 -7.42 -16.95
C ASP A 86 -0.38 -6.98 -15.48
N GLY A 87 0.21 -7.83 -14.64
CA GLY A 87 0.35 -7.62 -13.21
C GLY A 87 1.78 -7.54 -12.70
N ALA A 88 1.92 -6.97 -11.52
CA ALA A 88 3.16 -6.98 -10.77
C ALA A 88 2.88 -7.20 -9.28
N ALA A 89 3.79 -7.90 -8.61
CA ALA A 89 3.81 -8.03 -7.16
C ALA A 89 5.15 -7.52 -6.63
N VAL A 90 5.11 -6.65 -5.64
CA VAL A 90 6.30 -6.03 -5.06
C VAL A 90 6.27 -6.17 -3.55
N LEU A 91 7.21 -6.90 -2.99
CA LEU A 91 7.41 -7.01 -1.56
C LEU A 91 8.51 -6.04 -1.14
N GLY A 92 8.31 -5.36 -0.02
CA GLY A 92 9.31 -4.45 0.51
C GLY A 92 9.02 -4.02 1.94
N ARG A 93 9.73 -2.99 2.34
CA ARG A 93 9.60 -2.38 3.66
C ARG A 93 9.31 -0.90 3.50
N LEU A 94 8.27 -0.44 4.16
CA LEU A 94 7.99 0.98 4.33
C LEU A 94 8.66 1.46 5.61
N THR A 95 9.38 2.58 5.51
CA THR A 95 9.86 3.36 6.65
C THR A 95 9.27 4.76 6.58
N ALA A 96 8.96 5.33 7.71
CA ALA A 96 8.42 6.69 7.81
C ALA A 96 8.65 7.24 9.21
N SER A 97 8.33 8.51 9.39
CA SER A 97 8.23 9.14 10.71
C SER A 97 6.78 9.53 10.99
N LYS A 98 6.30 9.26 12.20
CA LYS A 98 4.97 9.72 12.62
C LYS A 98 4.99 11.23 12.80
N ARG A 99 4.04 11.93 12.20
CA ARG A 99 3.96 13.39 12.38
C ARG A 99 3.60 13.81 13.78
N HIS A 100 2.88 12.98 14.50
CA HIS A 100 2.41 13.29 15.85
C HIS A 100 3.56 13.43 16.87
N ASP A 101 4.53 12.54 16.83
CA ASP A 101 5.60 12.47 17.85
C ASP A 101 7.02 12.32 17.26
N GLY A 102 7.15 12.31 15.94
CA GLY A 102 8.43 12.18 15.24
C GLY A 102 9.08 10.79 15.30
N ARG A 103 8.41 9.79 15.89
CA ARG A 103 8.98 8.44 16.01
C ARG A 103 9.06 7.77 14.64
N ALA A 104 10.19 7.12 14.40
CA ALA A 104 10.36 6.28 13.22
C ALA A 104 9.52 5.01 13.34
N ILE A 105 8.90 4.63 12.22
CA ILE A 105 8.17 3.38 12.07
C ILE A 105 8.69 2.62 10.85
N SER A 106 8.58 1.30 10.89
CA SER A 106 9.03 0.45 9.80
C SER A 106 8.24 -0.86 9.81
N TYR A 107 7.58 -1.18 8.70
CA TYR A 107 6.82 -2.43 8.58
C TYR A 107 6.89 -2.99 7.15
N ARG A 108 6.64 -4.29 7.04
CA ARG A 108 6.57 -4.97 5.75
C ARG A 108 5.28 -4.64 5.02
N ILE A 109 5.40 -4.54 3.71
CA ILE A 109 4.28 -4.23 2.84
C ILE A 109 4.46 -4.94 1.50
N ALA A 110 3.37 -5.46 0.96
CA ALA A 110 3.32 -6.02 -0.37
C ALA A 110 2.32 -5.25 -1.22
N HIS A 111 2.69 -4.98 -2.45
CA HIS A 111 1.82 -4.36 -3.44
C HIS A 111 1.47 -5.36 -4.52
N PHE A 112 0.21 -5.38 -4.91
CA PHE A 112 -0.29 -6.10 -6.08
C PHE A 112 -0.88 -5.08 -7.03
N ILE A 113 -0.37 -5.04 -8.25
CA ILE A 113 -0.69 -3.99 -9.21
C ILE A 113 -1.18 -4.63 -10.49
N LYS A 114 -2.25 -4.10 -11.05
CA LYS A 114 -2.75 -4.46 -12.36
C LYS A 114 -2.64 -3.26 -13.30
N PHE A 115 -2.14 -3.53 -14.49
CA PHE A 115 -1.96 -2.53 -15.54
C PHE A 115 -2.90 -2.78 -16.71
N ARG A 116 -3.26 -1.70 -17.38
CA ARG A 116 -3.82 -1.71 -18.72
C ARG A 116 -2.92 -0.86 -19.60
N GLY A 117 -2.16 -1.49 -20.50
CA GLY A 117 -1.05 -0.82 -21.16
C GLY A 117 -0.01 -0.34 -20.15
N LYS A 118 0.22 0.96 -20.10
CA LYS A 118 1.15 1.61 -19.15
C LYS A 118 0.44 2.24 -17.95
N LYS A 119 -0.88 2.05 -17.83
CA LYS A 119 -1.69 2.64 -16.77
C LYS A 119 -2.00 1.64 -15.68
N VAL A 120 -1.85 2.06 -14.43
CA VAL A 120 -2.31 1.32 -13.25
C VAL A 120 -3.84 1.43 -13.19
N VAL A 121 -4.53 0.30 -13.25
CA VAL A 121 -5.99 0.22 -13.11
C VAL A 121 -6.40 -0.26 -11.72
N GLU A 122 -5.53 -1.02 -11.06
CA GLU A 122 -5.76 -1.51 -9.71
C GLU A 122 -4.44 -1.55 -8.94
N PHE A 123 -4.46 -1.05 -7.73
CA PHE A 123 -3.33 -1.10 -6.81
C PHE A 123 -3.83 -1.56 -5.45
N MET A 124 -3.31 -2.67 -4.96
CA MET A 124 -3.60 -3.18 -3.63
C MET A 124 -2.33 -3.21 -2.80
N SER A 125 -2.38 -2.59 -1.64
CA SER A 125 -1.32 -2.60 -0.64
C SER A 125 -1.76 -3.42 0.56
N ILE A 126 -1.00 -4.45 0.90
CA ILE A 126 -1.21 -5.29 2.08
C ILE A 126 0.00 -5.12 2.99
N MET A 127 -0.25 -4.69 4.20
CA MET A 127 0.80 -4.47 5.20
C MET A 127 0.69 -5.50 6.33
N ASP A 128 1.79 -5.67 7.06
CA ASP A 128 1.75 -6.26 8.40
C ASP A 128 1.01 -5.28 9.32
N SER A 129 -0.32 -5.37 9.31
CA SER A 129 -1.18 -4.37 9.93
C SER A 129 -1.10 -4.39 11.46
N PHE A 130 -0.83 -5.54 12.06
CA PHE A 130 -0.66 -5.65 13.50
C PHE A 130 0.59 -4.89 13.96
N ASP A 131 1.73 -5.14 13.32
CA ASP A 131 2.99 -4.44 13.58
C ASP A 131 2.86 -2.93 13.29
N ALA A 132 2.23 -2.56 12.18
CA ALA A 132 2.00 -1.16 11.83
C ALA A 132 1.14 -0.43 12.88
N VAL A 133 0.07 -1.07 13.37
CA VAL A 133 -0.81 -0.49 14.39
C VAL A 133 -0.08 -0.32 15.71
N GLU A 134 0.67 -1.31 16.19
CA GLU A 134 1.45 -1.20 17.43
C GLU A 134 2.45 -0.04 17.36
N GLN A 135 3.15 0.09 16.24
CA GLN A 135 4.09 1.20 16.04
C GLN A 135 3.37 2.56 15.97
N MET A 136 2.19 2.62 15.34
CA MET A 136 1.41 3.87 15.27
C MET A 136 0.85 4.28 16.63
N LEU A 137 0.38 3.33 17.42
CA LEU A 137 -0.12 3.58 18.78
C LEU A 137 1.03 3.85 19.77
N GLY A 138 2.21 3.28 19.53
CA GLY A 138 3.39 3.43 20.40
C GLY A 138 3.39 2.47 21.58
N TYR A 139 2.54 1.46 21.59
CA TYR A 139 2.49 0.39 22.59
C TYR A 139 2.03 -0.92 21.98
N ASN A 140 2.38 -2.03 22.63
CA ASN A 140 1.98 -3.36 22.18
C ASN A 140 0.50 -3.61 22.49
N LEU A 141 -0.21 -4.20 21.55
CA LEU A 141 -1.58 -4.65 21.78
C LEU A 141 -1.53 -5.95 22.59
N ASP A 142 -2.17 -5.95 23.76
CA ASP A 142 -2.28 -7.15 24.56
C ASP A 142 -3.20 -8.17 23.91
N ALA A 143 -2.64 -9.29 23.50
CA ALA A 143 -3.38 -10.42 22.95
C ALA A 143 -4.21 -11.19 24.00
N HIS A 144 -4.26 -10.72 25.25
CA HIS A 144 -4.87 -11.45 26.37
C HIS A 144 -6.40 -11.44 26.40
N ASP A 145 -7.05 -10.55 25.67
CA ASP A 145 -8.52 -10.46 25.72
C ASP A 145 -9.26 -11.28 24.66
N GLY A 146 -8.55 -11.94 23.74
CA GLY A 146 -9.13 -12.70 22.63
C GLY A 146 -9.25 -14.20 22.83
N PHE A 147 -8.58 -14.80 23.80
CA PHE A 147 -8.49 -16.26 23.99
C PHE A 147 -8.81 -16.73 25.42
N ARG A 148 -9.69 -16.04 26.13
CA ARG A 148 -10.19 -16.50 27.41
C ARG A 148 -11.55 -17.17 27.26
N ASP A 149 -11.70 -18.11 26.35
CA ASP A 149 -12.74 -19.14 26.48
C ASP A 149 -12.06 -20.49 26.45
N GLU A 150 -11.87 -21.05 27.65
CA GLU A 150 -11.56 -22.46 27.85
C GLU A 150 -12.75 -23.28 27.37
N GLY A 151 -12.83 -23.59 26.07
CA GLY A 151 -13.89 -24.52 25.69
C GLY A 151 -14.02 -24.87 24.22
N ASP A 152 -13.60 -24.07 23.29
CA ASP A 152 -13.80 -24.39 21.87
C ASP A 152 -12.49 -24.42 21.07
N ILE A 153 -11.71 -25.46 21.28
CA ILE A 153 -10.74 -25.88 20.28
C ILE A 153 -11.52 -26.56 19.16
N VAL A 154 -11.90 -25.80 18.15
CA VAL A 154 -12.36 -26.38 16.90
C VAL A 154 -11.13 -27.00 16.23
N THR A 155 -11.02 -28.32 16.35
CA THR A 155 -10.05 -29.09 15.58
C THR A 155 -10.54 -29.15 14.14
N VAL A 156 -9.79 -28.53 13.23
CA VAL A 156 -9.98 -28.65 11.78
C VAL A 156 -9.20 -29.87 11.30
#